data_46e8ca74a029cccc8402c911807181d8
#
_entry.id   46e8ca74a029cccc8402c911807181d8
#
_cell.length_a   1.000
_cell.length_b   1.000
_cell.length_c   1.000
_cell.angle_alpha   90.00
_cell.angle_beta   90.00
_cell.angle_gamma   90.00
#
_symmetry.space_group_name_H-M   'P 1'
#
loop_
_entity.id
_entity.type
_entity.pdbx_description
1 polymer ?
#
loop_
_entity_poly.entity_id
_entity_poly.type
_entity_poly.pdbx_seq_one_letter_code
_entity_poly.pdbx_strand_id
1 'polypeptide(L)'
;MREPREHRPDLMSVAASRPGTLAGPVVFWAGERARRHQRGAAVTVHFTYLSGPDVDALAMTDEEILGAVEGGLVAQGRGQTVIEPRVHLVPDPAYRGHFNVLRGYVAPLGVAGMKIVGDYVDNYLHGLPSEMALLNLFDPRTGMPVALLNATAITDMRTGAMTALGARHLARRESRILGHVGARGSSYWNVRLLDRFFRFAEIRVHSRRPESRWAFGEHLARDLGKPVRVVDDWETCVRGADIVVEASRLPEPAPLLRTEWIAKGALVVPYGTMSALELSLTDVMDKLVVDDWGQVRAGRFGALRAHVDAGRLTEATLHAELCQIVIGDRPGREREDETILFWHRGLSLSDIALGHAMLEKARRLGIGQSLRYA
;
A
#
# COMPACT_ATOMS: atom_id res chain seq x y z
N MET A 1 8.31 -45.32 49.12
CA MET A 1 8.11 -43.90 49.16
C MET A 1 9.42 -43.22 48.81
N ARG A 2 9.65 -42.89 47.61
CA ARG A 2 10.82 -42.12 47.11
C ARG A 2 10.29 -41.17 46.01
N GLU A 3 10.54 -39.87 46.17
CA GLU A 3 10.24 -38.82 45.21
C GLU A 3 11.05 -38.98 43.93
N PRO A 4 10.52 -38.62 42.75
CA PRO A 4 11.31 -38.56 41.53
C PRO A 4 11.91 -37.17 41.34
N ARG A 5 13.18 -37.15 40.93
CA ARG A 5 14.05 -36.01 40.64
C ARG A 5 13.59 -35.26 39.38
N GLU A 6 13.64 -33.95 39.45
CA GLU A 6 13.52 -33.04 38.33
C GLU A 6 14.64 -33.23 37.31
N HIS A 7 14.27 -33.35 36.03
CA HIS A 7 15.18 -33.29 34.89
C HIS A 7 15.17 -31.87 34.32
N ARG A 8 16.32 -31.19 34.39
CA ARG A 8 16.61 -30.01 33.61
C ARG A 8 17.11 -30.42 32.21
N PRO A 9 16.66 -29.82 31.09
CA PRO A 9 17.31 -30.05 29.82
C PRO A 9 18.49 -29.09 29.64
N ASP A 10 19.59 -29.66 29.16
CA ASP A 10 20.85 -29.00 28.80
C ASP A 10 20.69 -27.97 27.69
N LEU A 11 21.32 -26.80 27.87
CA LEU A 11 21.52 -25.80 26.84
C LEU A 11 22.62 -26.29 25.87
N MET A 12 22.20 -26.73 24.67
CA MET A 12 23.13 -26.94 23.56
C MET A 12 23.59 -25.58 22.98
N SER A 13 24.89 -25.39 23.00
CA SER A 13 25.59 -24.27 22.36
C SER A 13 25.43 -24.32 20.84
N VAL A 14 24.86 -23.28 20.25
CA VAL A 14 24.91 -23.07 18.81
C VAL A 14 26.11 -22.16 18.50
N ALA A 15 27.02 -22.72 17.74
CA ALA A 15 28.22 -22.04 17.27
C ALA A 15 27.89 -20.83 16.40
N ALA A 16 28.42 -19.66 16.76
CA ALA A 16 28.30 -18.44 15.99
C ALA A 16 29.24 -18.48 14.77
N SER A 17 28.69 -18.42 13.58
CA SER A 17 29.41 -18.09 12.37
C SER A 17 29.62 -16.56 12.30
N ARG A 18 30.85 -16.15 12.10
CA ARG A 18 31.31 -14.77 12.08
C ARG A 18 30.82 -14.01 10.83
N PRO A 19 30.25 -12.81 10.95
CA PRO A 19 30.20 -11.87 9.83
C PRO A 19 31.49 -11.00 9.83
N GLY A 20 31.95 -10.68 8.62
CA GLY A 20 33.16 -9.92 8.38
C GLY A 20 33.10 -8.49 8.94
N THR A 21 34.23 -8.07 9.44
CA THR A 21 34.56 -6.76 9.99
C THR A 21 34.53 -5.66 8.94
N LEU A 22 33.67 -4.64 9.15
CA LEU A 22 33.94 -3.27 8.76
C LEU A 22 33.94 -2.45 10.06
N ALA A 23 35.11 -2.33 10.68
CA ALA A 23 35.33 -1.47 11.82
C ALA A 23 35.73 -0.08 11.33
N GLY A 24 34.82 0.89 11.40
CA GLY A 24 35.15 2.29 11.49
C GLY A 24 35.21 2.68 12.98
N PRO A 25 36.06 3.64 13.39
CA PRO A 25 36.26 3.93 14.79
C PRO A 25 35.03 4.57 15.43
N VAL A 26 34.47 3.88 16.41
CA VAL A 26 33.49 4.46 17.35
C VAL A 26 34.32 5.36 18.29
N VAL A 27 34.23 6.65 18.06
CA VAL A 27 34.80 7.65 19.00
C VAL A 27 33.89 7.73 20.20
N PHE A 28 34.29 7.07 21.30
CA PHE A 28 33.72 7.34 22.61
C PHE A 28 34.16 8.73 23.07
N TRP A 29 33.21 9.66 23.08
CA TRP A 29 33.41 10.92 23.81
C TRP A 29 33.23 10.63 25.30
N ALA A 30 34.33 10.30 25.98
CA ALA A 30 34.44 10.37 27.43
C ALA A 30 35.12 11.69 27.79
N GLY A 31 34.39 12.52 28.46
CA GLY A 31 35.02 13.66 29.14
C GLY A 31 34.30 14.98 28.96
N GLU A 32 33.69 15.38 30.00
CA GLU A 32 33.87 16.62 30.74
C GLU A 32 32.66 17.52 30.91
N ARG A 33 32.38 17.69 32.23
CA ARG A 33 31.74 18.85 32.87
C ARG A 33 30.22 18.99 32.68
N ALA A 34 29.57 18.71 33.77
CA ALA A 34 28.28 19.28 34.11
C ALA A 34 28.23 20.79 33.78
N ARG A 35 27.86 21.12 32.53
CA ARG A 35 27.41 22.49 32.23
C ARG A 35 26.04 22.63 32.88
N ARG A 36 25.97 23.58 33.79
CA ARG A 36 24.71 24.09 34.35
C ARG A 36 23.70 24.16 33.19
N HIS A 37 22.56 23.49 33.34
CA HIS A 37 21.40 23.74 32.53
C HIS A 37 21.05 25.22 32.67
N GLN A 38 21.50 26.04 31.74
CA GLN A 38 20.79 27.28 31.45
C GLN A 38 19.41 26.78 31.01
N ARG A 39 18.41 27.11 31.80
CA ARG A 39 16.99 27.00 31.40
C ARG A 39 16.85 27.98 30.23
N GLY A 40 17.18 27.54 29.01
CA GLY A 40 16.79 28.22 27.79
C GLY A 40 15.27 28.34 27.80
N ALA A 41 14.76 29.42 27.23
CA ALA A 41 13.32 29.62 27.07
C ALA A 41 12.73 28.31 26.50
N ALA A 42 11.63 27.83 27.11
CA ALA A 42 10.98 26.61 26.67
C ALA A 42 10.64 26.74 25.18
N VAL A 43 11.21 25.85 24.35
CA VAL A 43 10.94 25.86 22.92
C VAL A 43 9.48 25.46 22.72
N THR A 44 8.68 26.38 22.20
CA THR A 44 7.29 26.08 21.86
C THR A 44 7.27 25.23 20.59
N VAL A 45 6.76 24.01 20.71
CA VAL A 45 6.63 23.07 19.58
C VAL A 45 5.20 23.11 19.07
N HIS A 46 5.06 23.28 17.75
CA HIS A 46 3.77 23.19 17.06
C HIS A 46 3.86 22.14 15.95
N PHE A 47 2.72 21.52 15.62
CA PHE A 47 2.57 20.66 14.47
C PHE A 47 1.28 21.02 13.71
N THR A 48 1.24 20.69 12.42
CA THR A 48 0.07 20.94 11.57
C THR A 48 -0.92 19.79 11.70
N TYR A 49 -2.19 20.10 11.96
CA TYR A 49 -3.30 19.14 11.82
C TYR A 49 -4.08 19.41 10.55
N LEU A 50 -4.30 18.36 9.75
CA LEU A 50 -5.18 18.38 8.57
C LEU A 50 -6.34 17.42 8.78
N SER A 51 -7.53 17.97 8.94
CA SER A 51 -8.79 17.23 9.02
C SER A 51 -9.20 16.66 7.66
N GLY A 52 -10.25 15.84 7.59
CA GLY A 52 -10.81 15.36 6.32
C GLY A 52 -11.20 16.51 5.37
N PRO A 53 -12.02 17.49 5.82
CA PRO A 53 -12.32 18.68 5.04
C PRO A 53 -11.09 19.48 4.57
N ASP A 54 -10.04 19.58 5.39
CA ASP A 54 -8.80 20.24 4.97
C ASP A 54 -8.12 19.47 3.83
N VAL A 55 -8.05 18.14 3.94
CA VAL A 55 -7.49 17.27 2.88
C VAL A 55 -8.28 17.39 1.59
N ASP A 56 -9.61 17.43 1.65
CA ASP A 56 -10.48 17.65 0.48
C ASP A 56 -10.25 19.02 -0.15
N ALA A 57 -10.11 20.07 0.67
CA ALA A 57 -9.87 21.44 0.22
C ALA A 57 -8.51 21.63 -0.47
N LEU A 58 -7.54 20.71 -0.25
CA LEU A 58 -6.28 20.72 -1.00
C LEU A 58 -6.49 20.49 -2.50
N ALA A 59 -7.57 19.81 -2.89
CA ALA A 59 -7.87 19.49 -4.29
C ALA A 59 -6.63 18.94 -5.02
N MET A 60 -6.04 17.88 -4.51
CA MET A 60 -4.86 17.26 -5.10
C MET A 60 -5.13 16.83 -6.54
N THR A 61 -4.29 17.25 -7.46
CA THR A 61 -4.41 16.81 -8.87
C THR A 61 -3.90 15.38 -9.05
N ASP A 62 -4.31 14.74 -10.15
CA ASP A 62 -3.85 13.38 -10.48
C ASP A 62 -2.32 13.35 -10.63
N GLU A 63 -1.73 14.39 -11.21
CA GLU A 63 -0.28 14.56 -11.41
C GLU A 63 0.46 14.70 -10.06
N GLU A 64 -0.09 15.47 -9.13
CA GLU A 64 0.49 15.61 -7.78
C GLU A 64 0.46 14.27 -7.01
N ILE A 65 -0.64 13.53 -7.11
CA ILE A 65 -0.81 12.23 -6.47
C ILE A 65 0.18 11.20 -7.07
N LEU A 66 0.18 11.08 -8.40
CA LEU A 66 1.07 10.16 -9.10
C LEU A 66 2.53 10.50 -8.85
N GLY A 67 2.90 11.79 -8.96
CA GLY A 67 4.28 12.24 -8.75
C GLY A 67 4.79 11.99 -7.33
N ALA A 68 3.95 12.20 -6.32
CA ALA A 68 4.32 11.92 -4.92
C ALA A 68 4.58 10.43 -4.69
N VAL A 69 3.69 9.55 -5.16
CA VAL A 69 3.84 8.10 -5.00
C VAL A 69 5.03 7.57 -5.81
N GLU A 70 5.22 8.04 -7.03
CA GLU A 70 6.36 7.68 -7.87
C GLU A 70 7.69 8.12 -7.24
N GLY A 71 7.75 9.33 -6.66
CA GLY A 71 8.91 9.79 -5.91
C GLY A 71 9.28 8.87 -4.74
N GLY A 72 8.27 8.34 -4.03
CA GLY A 72 8.46 7.31 -3.00
C GLY A 72 9.05 6.01 -3.54
N LEU A 73 8.55 5.51 -4.68
CA LEU A 73 9.08 4.32 -5.36
C LEU A 73 10.51 4.53 -5.86
N VAL A 74 10.81 5.69 -6.44
CA VAL A 74 12.19 6.03 -6.87
C VAL A 74 13.14 6.06 -5.67
N ALA A 75 12.73 6.65 -4.56
CA ALA A 75 13.53 6.66 -3.34
C ALA A 75 13.77 5.23 -2.81
N GLN A 76 12.74 4.36 -2.85
CA GLN A 76 12.85 2.96 -2.47
C GLN A 76 13.85 2.22 -3.36
N GLY A 77 13.70 2.30 -4.68
CA GLY A 77 14.59 1.63 -5.63
C GLY A 77 16.05 2.09 -5.52
N ARG A 78 16.28 3.33 -5.08
CA ARG A 78 17.62 3.87 -4.81
C ARG A 78 18.18 3.55 -3.42
N GLY A 79 17.47 2.76 -2.61
CA GLY A 79 17.88 2.44 -1.24
C GLY A 79 17.87 3.64 -0.27
N GLN A 80 17.09 4.68 -0.58
CA GLN A 80 16.98 5.92 0.19
C GLN A 80 15.78 5.94 1.14
N THR A 81 15.34 4.76 1.57
CA THR A 81 14.18 4.61 2.45
C THR A 81 14.45 3.58 3.53
N VAL A 82 13.71 3.70 4.63
CA VAL A 82 13.55 2.61 5.60
C VAL A 82 12.08 2.22 5.59
N ILE A 83 11.80 0.96 5.37
CA ILE A 83 10.45 0.39 5.43
C ILE A 83 10.48 -0.85 6.31
N GLU A 84 9.50 -0.94 7.19
CA GLU A 84 9.34 -2.06 8.10
C GLU A 84 8.04 -2.80 7.79
N PRO A 85 8.00 -4.12 7.92
CA PRO A 85 6.76 -4.87 7.74
C PRO A 85 5.63 -4.32 8.62
N ARG A 86 4.42 -4.27 8.05
CA ARG A 86 3.25 -3.81 8.80
C ARG A 86 2.97 -4.70 10.00
N VAL A 87 2.46 -4.10 11.06
CA VAL A 87 2.01 -4.80 12.26
C VAL A 87 0.48 -4.74 12.32
N HIS A 88 -0.13 -5.88 12.66
CA HIS A 88 -1.56 -5.98 12.89
C HIS A 88 -1.83 -6.06 14.39
N LEU A 89 -2.75 -5.23 14.87
CA LEU A 89 -3.32 -5.32 16.21
C LEU A 89 -4.79 -5.74 16.08
N VAL A 90 -5.13 -6.91 16.59
CA VAL A 90 -6.51 -7.42 16.67
C VAL A 90 -6.94 -7.32 18.13
N PRO A 91 -7.76 -6.32 18.52
CA PRO A 91 -8.15 -6.15 19.92
C PRO A 91 -9.03 -7.31 20.42
N ASP A 92 -10.08 -7.63 19.67
CA ASP A 92 -10.99 -8.73 19.92
C ASP A 92 -11.54 -9.23 18.56
N PRO A 93 -11.45 -10.53 18.25
CA PRO A 93 -12.04 -11.09 17.03
C PRO A 93 -13.55 -10.84 16.87
N ALA A 94 -14.28 -10.70 17.99
CA ALA A 94 -15.71 -10.41 17.97
C ALA A 94 -16.05 -9.06 17.34
N TYR A 95 -15.12 -8.10 17.34
CA TYR A 95 -15.33 -6.78 16.71
C TYR A 95 -15.17 -6.82 15.19
N ARG A 96 -14.74 -7.96 14.61
CA ARG A 96 -14.57 -8.17 13.17
C ARG A 96 -13.74 -7.07 12.50
N GLY A 97 -12.68 -6.64 13.20
CA GLY A 97 -11.81 -5.57 12.74
C GLY A 97 -10.41 -5.68 13.33
N HIS A 98 -9.52 -4.87 12.81
CA HIS A 98 -8.14 -4.79 13.27
C HIS A 98 -7.52 -3.43 12.94
N PHE A 99 -6.40 -3.15 13.58
CA PHE A 99 -5.56 -2.02 13.20
C PHE A 99 -4.37 -2.49 12.38
N ASN A 100 -4.06 -1.76 11.32
CA ASN A 100 -2.81 -1.86 10.57
C ASN A 100 -1.91 -0.69 10.96
N VAL A 101 -0.67 -0.98 11.35
CA VAL A 101 0.36 0.03 11.63
C VAL A 101 1.44 -0.08 10.58
N LEU A 102 1.59 0.96 9.78
CA LEU A 102 2.59 1.08 8.72
C LEU A 102 3.56 2.20 9.10
N ARG A 103 4.86 1.95 8.95
CA ARG A 103 5.91 2.92 9.34
C ARG A 103 7.05 2.91 8.34
N GLY A 104 7.69 4.06 8.20
CA GLY A 104 8.83 4.20 7.29
C GLY A 104 9.48 5.58 7.37
N TYR A 105 10.57 5.71 6.60
CA TYR A 105 11.33 6.92 6.43
C TYR A 105 11.69 7.11 4.95
N VAL A 106 11.56 8.33 4.44
CA VAL A 106 11.90 8.70 3.06
C VAL A 106 12.97 9.78 3.11
N ALA A 107 14.25 9.38 2.90
CA ALA A 107 15.39 10.26 3.07
C ALA A 107 15.35 11.52 2.18
N PRO A 108 14.98 11.45 0.88
CA PRO A 108 14.88 12.65 0.04
C PRO A 108 13.86 13.68 0.52
N LEU A 109 12.84 13.24 1.25
CA LEU A 109 11.83 14.12 1.84
C LEU A 109 12.21 14.60 3.25
N GLY A 110 13.22 13.99 3.87
CA GLY A 110 13.62 14.29 5.24
C GLY A 110 12.52 14.04 6.27
N VAL A 111 11.64 13.05 6.03
CA VAL A 111 10.47 12.80 6.89
C VAL A 111 10.31 11.32 7.21
N ALA A 112 10.09 11.01 8.48
CA ALA A 112 9.60 9.73 8.95
C ALA A 112 8.09 9.79 9.17
N GLY A 113 7.40 8.65 9.06
CA GLY A 113 5.97 8.65 9.25
C GLY A 113 5.42 7.30 9.71
N MET A 114 4.27 7.38 10.35
CA MET A 114 3.51 6.23 10.82
C MET A 114 2.04 6.44 10.47
N LYS A 115 1.48 5.49 9.69
CA LYS A 115 0.04 5.46 9.43
C LYS A 115 -0.60 4.35 10.25
N ILE A 116 -1.68 4.69 10.94
CA ILE A 116 -2.52 3.76 11.67
C ILE A 116 -3.88 3.72 10.97
N VAL A 117 -4.33 2.52 10.58
CA VAL A 117 -5.62 2.31 9.93
C VAL A 117 -6.45 1.37 10.78
N GLY A 118 -7.62 1.81 11.23
CA GLY A 118 -8.66 0.93 11.73
C GLY A 118 -9.48 0.40 10.55
N ASP A 119 -9.48 -0.92 10.36
CA ASP A 119 -10.23 -1.64 9.33
C ASP A 119 -11.30 -2.52 9.99
N TYR A 120 -12.55 -2.08 9.95
CA TYR A 120 -13.68 -2.70 10.62
C TYR A 120 -14.82 -2.91 9.62
N VAL A 121 -15.10 -4.15 9.29
CA VAL A 121 -16.04 -4.51 8.22
C VAL A 121 -17.50 -4.10 8.50
N ASP A 122 -17.87 -3.99 9.77
CA ASP A 122 -19.23 -3.67 10.22
C ASP A 122 -19.46 -2.18 10.53
N ASN A 123 -18.48 -1.33 10.33
CA ASN A 123 -18.61 0.12 10.55
C ASN A 123 -19.81 0.76 9.82
N TYR A 124 -20.23 0.18 8.68
CA TYR A 124 -21.43 0.66 7.97
C TYR A 124 -22.70 0.57 8.79
N LEU A 125 -22.78 -0.33 9.79
CA LEU A 125 -23.91 -0.43 10.73
C LEU A 125 -23.98 0.81 11.66
N HIS A 126 -22.86 1.51 11.81
CA HIS A 126 -22.74 2.72 12.63
C HIS A 126 -22.66 3.99 11.79
N GLY A 127 -22.88 3.92 10.46
CA GLY A 127 -22.71 5.05 9.55
C GLY A 127 -21.27 5.52 9.39
N LEU A 128 -20.28 4.69 9.77
CA LEU A 128 -18.86 5.00 9.69
C LEU A 128 -18.23 4.36 8.45
N PRO A 129 -17.14 4.96 7.91
CA PRO A 129 -16.31 4.32 6.90
C PRO A 129 -15.73 3.01 7.43
N SER A 130 -15.59 2.01 6.56
CA SER A 130 -14.98 0.73 6.95
C SER A 130 -13.50 0.85 7.29
N GLU A 131 -12.83 1.84 6.71
CA GLU A 131 -11.45 2.21 7.03
C GLU A 131 -11.39 3.66 7.48
N MET A 132 -10.73 3.90 8.60
CA MET A 132 -10.39 5.23 9.09
C MET A 132 -8.92 5.26 9.45
N ALA A 133 -8.19 6.28 8.99
CA ALA A 133 -6.74 6.32 9.13
C ALA A 133 -6.24 7.68 9.61
N LEU A 134 -5.14 7.64 10.38
CA LEU A 134 -4.34 8.79 10.73
C LEU A 134 -2.89 8.57 10.26
N LEU A 135 -2.29 9.60 9.69
CA LEU A 135 -0.87 9.65 9.36
C LEU A 135 -0.17 10.67 10.23
N ASN A 136 0.83 10.22 10.97
CA ASN A 136 1.72 11.08 11.75
C ASN A 136 3.03 11.24 10.98
N LEU A 137 3.50 12.47 10.82
CA LEU A 137 4.79 12.81 10.21
C LEU A 137 5.71 13.40 11.27
N PHE A 138 7.00 13.01 11.23
CA PHE A 138 8.03 13.39 12.21
C PHE A 138 9.31 13.86 11.53
N ASP A 139 10.00 14.80 12.15
CA ASP A 139 11.41 15.10 11.83
C ASP A 139 12.29 13.93 12.32
N PRO A 140 12.96 13.20 11.41
CA PRO A 140 13.72 12.01 11.79
C PRO A 140 14.97 12.29 12.62
N ARG A 141 15.43 13.56 12.67
CA ARG A 141 16.63 13.97 13.41
C ARG A 141 16.35 14.19 14.89
N THR A 142 15.11 14.56 15.21
CA THR A 142 14.73 14.97 16.56
C THR A 142 13.56 14.17 17.14
N GLY A 143 12.81 13.47 16.29
CA GLY A 143 11.53 12.84 16.66
C GLY A 143 10.39 13.85 16.87
N MET A 144 10.59 15.12 16.53
CA MET A 144 9.57 16.16 16.68
C MET A 144 8.39 15.89 15.76
N PRO A 145 7.13 15.92 16.25
CA PRO A 145 5.96 15.82 15.40
C PRO A 145 5.90 17.03 14.45
N VAL A 146 5.67 16.75 13.17
CA VAL A 146 5.57 17.74 12.09
C VAL A 146 4.12 17.95 11.68
N ALA A 147 3.38 16.84 11.54
CA ALA A 147 1.97 16.88 11.16
C ALA A 147 1.20 15.64 11.60
N LEU A 148 -0.11 15.82 11.76
CA LEU A 148 -1.11 14.77 11.92
C LEU A 148 -2.18 14.98 10.84
N LEU A 149 -2.40 14.00 9.97
CA LEU A 149 -3.35 14.10 8.86
C LEU A 149 -4.44 13.03 8.97
N ASN A 150 -5.68 13.39 8.62
CA ASN A 150 -6.66 12.38 8.21
C ASN A 150 -6.11 11.67 6.97
N ALA A 151 -5.93 10.36 7.06
CA ALA A 151 -5.26 9.58 6.04
C ALA A 151 -6.19 8.60 5.31
N THR A 152 -7.50 8.71 5.48
CA THR A 152 -8.48 7.87 4.76
C THR A 152 -8.39 8.14 3.26
N ALA A 153 -8.50 9.40 2.84
CA ALA A 153 -8.34 9.81 1.45
C ALA A 153 -6.93 9.51 0.91
N ILE A 154 -5.88 9.70 1.72
CA ILE A 154 -4.49 9.33 1.36
C ILE A 154 -4.42 7.85 1.00
N THR A 155 -5.05 6.98 1.80
CA THR A 155 -5.07 5.53 1.55
C THR A 155 -5.69 5.20 0.19
N ASP A 156 -6.80 5.84 -0.16
CA ASP A 156 -7.49 5.60 -1.43
C ASP A 156 -6.67 6.12 -2.63
N MET A 157 -6.20 7.35 -2.56
CA MET A 157 -5.40 7.99 -3.62
C MET A 157 -4.11 7.25 -3.90
N ARG A 158 -3.29 6.92 -2.86
CA ARG A 158 -2.00 6.25 -3.06
C ARG A 158 -2.16 4.80 -3.53
N THR A 159 -3.27 4.14 -3.19
CA THR A 159 -3.55 2.78 -3.68
C THR A 159 -3.87 2.82 -5.17
N GLY A 160 -4.72 3.74 -5.62
CA GLY A 160 -4.98 3.97 -7.04
C GLY A 160 -3.71 4.35 -7.81
N ALA A 161 -2.89 5.23 -7.24
CA ALA A 161 -1.62 5.63 -7.84
C ALA A 161 -0.64 4.44 -7.98
N MET A 162 -0.55 3.57 -6.97
CA MET A 162 0.29 2.37 -7.03
C MET A 162 -0.16 1.43 -8.16
N THR A 163 -1.48 1.18 -8.27
CA THR A 163 -2.06 0.40 -9.38
C THR A 163 -1.72 1.02 -10.74
N ALA A 164 -1.92 2.33 -10.89
CA ALA A 164 -1.73 3.02 -12.16
C ALA A 164 -0.25 3.10 -12.57
N LEU A 165 0.66 3.38 -11.62
CA LEU A 165 2.10 3.38 -11.84
C LEU A 165 2.61 1.97 -12.20
N GLY A 166 2.14 0.94 -11.50
CA GLY A 166 2.43 -0.45 -11.87
C GLY A 166 1.96 -0.76 -13.28
N ALA A 167 0.72 -0.42 -13.61
CA ALA A 167 0.17 -0.65 -14.95
C ALA A 167 0.93 0.11 -16.05
N ARG A 168 1.40 1.33 -15.80
CA ARG A 168 2.20 2.10 -16.75
C ARG A 168 3.46 1.36 -17.22
N HIS A 169 4.06 0.55 -16.36
CA HIS A 169 5.26 -0.23 -16.67
C HIS A 169 4.97 -1.68 -17.11
N LEU A 170 3.81 -2.22 -16.71
CA LEU A 170 3.52 -3.65 -16.81
C LEU A 170 2.38 -4.00 -17.76
N ALA A 171 1.48 -3.06 -18.08
CA ALA A 171 0.41 -3.29 -19.05
C ALA A 171 0.89 -3.03 -20.49
N ARG A 172 0.16 -3.57 -21.46
CA ARG A 172 0.34 -3.20 -22.86
C ARG A 172 -0.03 -1.72 -23.03
N ARG A 173 0.74 -0.97 -23.80
CA ARG A 173 0.48 0.45 -24.04
C ARG A 173 -0.89 0.69 -24.70
N GLU A 174 -1.29 -0.23 -25.56
CA GLU A 174 -2.57 -0.19 -26.29
C GLU A 174 -3.71 -0.91 -25.55
N SER A 175 -3.61 -1.08 -24.22
CA SER A 175 -4.69 -1.65 -23.41
C SER A 175 -5.98 -0.84 -23.58
N ARG A 176 -7.07 -1.53 -23.95
CA ARG A 176 -8.35 -0.92 -24.33
C ARG A 176 -9.50 -1.31 -23.41
N ILE A 177 -9.38 -2.42 -22.69
CA ILE A 177 -10.44 -2.98 -21.85
C ILE A 177 -9.95 -3.11 -20.43
N LEU A 178 -10.62 -2.41 -19.50
CA LEU A 178 -10.41 -2.53 -18.06
C LEU A 178 -11.55 -3.36 -17.44
N GLY A 179 -11.20 -4.41 -16.71
CA GLY A 179 -12.09 -5.13 -15.80
C GLY A 179 -11.76 -4.81 -14.36
N HIS A 180 -12.68 -4.19 -13.61
CA HIS A 180 -12.45 -3.79 -12.22
C HIS A 180 -13.48 -4.44 -11.29
N VAL A 181 -13.01 -5.31 -10.39
CA VAL A 181 -13.82 -5.95 -9.35
C VAL A 181 -13.59 -5.25 -8.02
N GLY A 182 -14.67 -4.72 -7.44
CA GLY A 182 -14.67 -3.89 -6.24
C GLY A 182 -15.25 -2.51 -6.53
N ALA A 183 -15.95 -1.91 -5.55
CA ALA A 183 -16.65 -0.65 -5.72
C ALA A 183 -16.56 0.27 -4.50
N ARG A 184 -15.53 0.11 -3.66
CA ARG A 184 -15.37 0.88 -2.42
C ARG A 184 -13.93 1.34 -2.23
N GLY A 185 -13.73 2.32 -1.36
CA GLY A 185 -12.43 2.85 -1.00
C GLY A 185 -11.65 3.29 -2.25
N SER A 186 -10.49 2.70 -2.43
CA SER A 186 -9.56 3.03 -3.52
C SER A 186 -10.03 2.66 -4.94
N SER A 187 -11.17 1.95 -5.11
CA SER A 187 -11.66 1.52 -6.43
C SER A 187 -11.85 2.69 -7.40
N TYR A 188 -12.39 3.82 -6.93
CA TYR A 188 -12.54 5.04 -7.73
C TYR A 188 -11.19 5.53 -8.25
N TRP A 189 -10.20 5.63 -7.36
CA TRP A 189 -8.86 6.12 -7.71
C TRP A 189 -8.09 5.18 -8.64
N ASN A 190 -8.33 3.85 -8.54
CA ASN A 190 -7.76 2.92 -9.52
C ASN A 190 -8.23 3.23 -10.93
N VAL A 191 -9.55 3.33 -11.13
CA VAL A 191 -10.10 3.56 -12.46
C VAL A 191 -9.70 4.93 -12.97
N ARG A 192 -9.83 5.97 -12.14
CA ARG A 192 -9.49 7.35 -12.49
C ARG A 192 -8.03 7.49 -12.91
N LEU A 193 -7.09 6.97 -12.12
CA LEU A 193 -5.66 7.14 -12.39
C LEU A 193 -5.15 6.21 -13.50
N LEU A 194 -5.75 5.03 -13.68
CA LEU A 194 -5.50 4.20 -14.85
C LEU A 194 -5.94 4.92 -16.15
N ASP A 195 -7.07 5.59 -16.12
CA ASP A 195 -7.59 6.32 -17.27
C ASP A 195 -6.70 7.49 -17.73
N ARG A 196 -5.77 7.97 -16.88
CA ARG A 196 -4.73 8.94 -17.24
C ARG A 196 -3.66 8.36 -18.18
N PHE A 197 -3.42 7.05 -18.11
CA PHE A 197 -2.38 6.39 -18.90
C PHE A 197 -2.94 5.62 -20.08
N PHE A 198 -4.20 5.15 -20.00
CA PHE A 198 -4.80 4.29 -21.00
C PHE A 198 -6.07 4.91 -21.59
N ARG A 199 -6.23 4.78 -22.91
CA ARG A 199 -7.44 5.22 -23.62
C ARG A 199 -8.43 4.06 -23.70
N PHE A 200 -9.03 3.71 -22.56
CA PHE A 200 -9.99 2.61 -22.52
C PHE A 200 -11.18 2.84 -23.46
N ALA A 201 -11.45 1.84 -24.30
CA ALA A 201 -12.67 1.75 -25.10
C ALA A 201 -13.83 1.18 -24.28
N GLU A 202 -13.52 0.34 -23.28
CA GLU A 202 -14.50 -0.26 -22.38
C GLU A 202 -13.95 -0.32 -20.96
N ILE A 203 -14.74 0.15 -20.01
CA ILE A 203 -14.48 0.01 -18.56
C ILE A 203 -15.64 -0.83 -18.01
N ARG A 204 -15.33 -2.02 -17.48
CA ARG A 204 -16.29 -2.92 -16.83
C ARG A 204 -16.10 -2.87 -15.34
N VAL A 205 -17.19 -2.74 -14.59
CA VAL A 205 -17.13 -2.74 -13.12
C VAL A 205 -18.10 -3.77 -12.55
N HIS A 206 -17.63 -4.48 -11.53
CA HIS A 206 -18.43 -5.43 -10.77
C HIS A 206 -18.22 -5.25 -9.27
N SER A 207 -19.25 -5.45 -8.49
CA SER A 207 -19.16 -5.73 -7.04
C SER A 207 -20.34 -6.57 -6.59
N ARG A 208 -20.17 -7.25 -5.45
CA ARG A 208 -21.15 -8.19 -4.92
C ARG A 208 -22.54 -7.58 -4.72
N ARG A 209 -22.62 -6.33 -4.20
CA ARG A 209 -23.88 -5.65 -3.93
C ARG A 209 -24.31 -4.82 -5.14
N PRO A 210 -25.51 -5.09 -5.72
CA PRO A 210 -26.01 -4.37 -6.88
C PRO A 210 -26.00 -2.85 -6.70
N GLU A 211 -26.49 -2.35 -5.56
CA GLU A 211 -26.59 -0.91 -5.27
C GLU A 211 -25.22 -0.24 -5.30
N SER A 212 -24.21 -0.92 -4.74
CA SER A 212 -22.84 -0.39 -4.70
C SER A 212 -22.21 -0.36 -6.09
N ARG A 213 -22.44 -1.40 -6.92
CA ARG A 213 -21.83 -1.44 -8.27
C ARG A 213 -22.47 -0.45 -9.22
N TRP A 214 -23.80 -0.24 -9.13
CA TRP A 214 -24.50 0.74 -9.94
C TRP A 214 -24.10 2.18 -9.55
N ALA A 215 -24.12 2.52 -8.26
CA ALA A 215 -23.69 3.83 -7.78
C ALA A 215 -22.23 4.12 -8.16
N PHE A 216 -21.36 3.10 -8.11
CA PHE A 216 -19.95 3.23 -8.52
C PHE A 216 -19.81 3.47 -10.02
N GLY A 217 -20.53 2.72 -10.87
CA GLY A 217 -20.52 2.88 -12.31
C GLY A 217 -21.01 4.26 -12.75
N GLU A 218 -22.10 4.75 -12.17
CA GLU A 218 -22.65 6.08 -12.42
C GLU A 218 -21.71 7.20 -12.00
N HIS A 219 -21.09 7.07 -10.83
CA HIS A 219 -20.08 8.01 -10.34
C HIS A 219 -18.90 8.11 -11.31
N LEU A 220 -18.31 6.98 -11.69
CA LEU A 220 -17.21 6.94 -12.64
C LEU A 220 -17.60 7.51 -14.01
N ALA A 221 -18.77 7.12 -14.55
CA ALA A 221 -19.21 7.59 -15.86
C ALA A 221 -19.34 9.12 -15.90
N ARG A 222 -19.90 9.71 -14.83
CA ARG A 222 -20.00 11.17 -14.69
C ARG A 222 -18.64 11.86 -14.64
N ASP A 223 -17.73 11.36 -13.80
CA ASP A 223 -16.45 12.02 -13.55
C ASP A 223 -15.45 11.84 -14.69
N LEU A 224 -15.47 10.68 -15.37
CA LEU A 224 -14.60 10.42 -16.52
C LEU A 224 -15.19 10.95 -17.85
N GLY A 225 -16.46 11.32 -17.87
CA GLY A 225 -17.13 11.76 -19.08
C GLY A 225 -17.25 10.69 -20.16
N LYS A 226 -17.28 9.39 -19.78
CA LYS A 226 -17.36 8.25 -20.68
C LYS A 226 -18.22 7.13 -20.09
N PRO A 227 -18.81 6.25 -20.93
CA PRO A 227 -19.65 5.16 -20.45
C PRO A 227 -18.83 4.14 -19.65
N VAL A 228 -19.41 3.68 -18.53
CA VAL A 228 -18.90 2.59 -17.71
C VAL A 228 -19.92 1.48 -17.69
N ARG A 229 -19.51 0.28 -18.06
CA ARG A 229 -20.37 -0.90 -18.11
C ARG A 229 -20.41 -1.59 -16.76
N VAL A 230 -21.56 -1.54 -16.10
CA VAL A 230 -21.83 -2.30 -14.89
C VAL A 230 -22.21 -3.72 -15.28
N VAL A 231 -21.55 -4.73 -14.71
CA VAL A 231 -21.78 -6.15 -15.02
C VAL A 231 -22.12 -6.95 -13.77
N ASP A 232 -22.84 -8.07 -13.97
CA ASP A 232 -23.46 -8.82 -12.89
C ASP A 232 -22.55 -9.86 -12.24
N ASP A 233 -21.50 -10.29 -12.92
CA ASP A 233 -20.61 -11.36 -12.48
C ASP A 233 -19.12 -11.08 -12.77
N TRP A 234 -18.26 -11.86 -12.14
CA TRP A 234 -16.80 -11.75 -12.27
C TRP A 234 -16.33 -12.10 -13.67
N GLU A 235 -16.88 -13.16 -14.26
CA GLU A 235 -16.45 -13.63 -15.57
C GLU A 235 -16.66 -12.57 -16.64
N THR A 236 -17.85 -11.99 -16.70
CA THR A 236 -18.18 -10.90 -17.63
C THR A 236 -17.28 -9.68 -17.40
N CYS A 237 -16.90 -9.41 -16.13
CA CYS A 237 -16.02 -8.30 -15.81
C CYS A 237 -14.60 -8.54 -16.33
N VAL A 238 -14.08 -9.75 -16.20
CA VAL A 238 -12.65 -10.09 -16.35
C VAL A 238 -12.32 -10.63 -17.74
N ARG A 239 -13.17 -11.51 -18.29
CA ARG A 239 -12.86 -12.24 -19.53
C ARG A 239 -12.60 -11.30 -20.70
N GLY A 240 -11.38 -11.43 -21.28
CA GLY A 240 -10.93 -10.59 -22.39
C GLY A 240 -10.52 -9.17 -22.01
N ALA A 241 -10.39 -8.84 -20.72
CA ALA A 241 -9.83 -7.56 -20.29
C ALA A 241 -8.30 -7.52 -20.48
N ASP A 242 -7.78 -6.38 -20.86
CA ASP A 242 -6.33 -6.13 -20.99
C ASP A 242 -5.70 -5.85 -19.63
N ILE A 243 -6.46 -5.17 -18.76
CA ILE A 243 -6.08 -4.91 -17.37
C ILE A 243 -7.21 -5.40 -16.48
N VAL A 244 -6.88 -6.26 -15.52
CA VAL A 244 -7.81 -6.78 -14.50
C VAL A 244 -7.37 -6.26 -13.14
N VAL A 245 -8.24 -5.53 -12.45
CA VAL A 245 -8.01 -5.09 -11.07
C VAL A 245 -8.97 -5.84 -10.15
N GLU A 246 -8.41 -6.58 -9.19
CA GLU A 246 -9.17 -7.27 -8.15
C GLU A 246 -9.00 -6.53 -6.81
N ALA A 247 -10.05 -5.85 -6.37
CA ALA A 247 -10.12 -5.00 -5.18
C ALA A 247 -11.26 -5.42 -4.24
N SER A 248 -11.59 -6.70 -4.22
CA SER A 248 -12.70 -7.19 -3.41
C SER A 248 -12.36 -7.22 -1.91
N ARG A 249 -13.40 -7.17 -1.10
CA ARG A 249 -13.32 -7.38 0.35
C ARG A 249 -14.13 -8.61 0.71
N LEU A 250 -13.49 -9.76 0.62
CA LEU A 250 -14.09 -11.01 1.01
C LEU A 250 -14.01 -11.19 2.54
N PRO A 251 -15.04 -11.80 3.17
CA PRO A 251 -14.96 -12.12 4.60
C PRO A 251 -13.97 -13.26 4.87
N GLU A 252 -13.78 -14.15 3.90
CA GLU A 252 -12.89 -15.31 3.94
C GLU A 252 -12.31 -15.57 2.54
N PRO A 253 -11.21 -16.32 2.41
CA PRO A 253 -10.64 -16.69 1.12
C PRO A 253 -11.63 -17.50 0.28
N ALA A 254 -11.78 -17.12 -1.00
CA ALA A 254 -12.61 -17.85 -1.97
C ALA A 254 -12.06 -17.63 -3.38
N PRO A 255 -11.77 -18.69 -4.17
CA PRO A 255 -11.18 -18.58 -5.50
C PRO A 255 -12.21 -18.16 -6.55
N LEU A 256 -12.60 -16.88 -6.51
CA LEU A 256 -13.61 -16.30 -7.39
C LEU A 256 -13.07 -15.87 -8.76
N LEU A 257 -11.78 -15.45 -8.81
CA LEU A 257 -11.08 -15.11 -10.05
C LEU A 257 -10.44 -16.37 -10.63
N ARG A 258 -10.95 -16.83 -11.77
CA ARG A 258 -10.49 -18.06 -12.41
C ARG A 258 -9.36 -17.80 -13.40
N THR A 259 -8.39 -18.70 -13.43
CA THR A 259 -7.22 -18.64 -14.31
C THR A 259 -7.63 -18.64 -15.79
N GLU A 260 -8.63 -19.42 -16.16
CA GLU A 260 -9.13 -19.54 -17.55
C GLU A 260 -9.78 -18.28 -18.13
N TRP A 261 -10.10 -17.29 -17.27
CA TRP A 261 -10.68 -16.02 -17.71
C TRP A 261 -9.62 -15.00 -18.12
N ILE A 262 -8.37 -15.22 -17.73
CA ILE A 262 -7.28 -14.29 -17.99
C ILE A 262 -6.80 -14.42 -19.43
N ALA A 263 -6.88 -13.33 -20.17
CA ALA A 263 -6.37 -13.29 -21.54
C ALA A 263 -4.84 -13.29 -21.56
N LYS A 264 -4.26 -13.98 -22.54
CA LYS A 264 -2.82 -13.87 -22.79
C LYS A 264 -2.44 -12.42 -23.04
N GLY A 265 -1.35 -11.96 -22.44
CA GLY A 265 -0.90 -10.57 -22.52
C GLY A 265 -1.58 -9.62 -21.55
N ALA A 266 -2.52 -10.07 -20.72
CA ALA A 266 -3.18 -9.23 -19.72
C ALA A 266 -2.24 -8.87 -18.56
N LEU A 267 -2.54 -7.74 -17.93
CA LEU A 267 -2.03 -7.39 -16.60
C LEU A 267 -3.10 -7.68 -15.55
N VAL A 268 -2.75 -8.43 -14.50
CA VAL A 268 -3.62 -8.71 -13.37
C VAL A 268 -3.07 -8.03 -12.13
N VAL A 269 -3.88 -7.17 -11.49
CA VAL A 269 -3.52 -6.41 -10.28
C VAL A 269 -4.46 -6.78 -9.14
N PRO A 270 -4.16 -7.86 -8.40
CA PRO A 270 -4.96 -8.25 -7.26
C PRO A 270 -4.44 -7.56 -5.99
N TYR A 271 -5.27 -6.79 -5.31
CA TYR A 271 -4.93 -6.21 -4.01
C TYR A 271 -6.06 -6.33 -2.97
N GLY A 272 -7.04 -7.16 -3.25
CA GLY A 272 -8.12 -7.48 -2.32
C GLY A 272 -7.61 -7.94 -0.94
N THR A 273 -8.48 -7.86 0.06
CA THR A 273 -8.10 -8.14 1.46
C THR A 273 -7.84 -9.62 1.73
N MET A 274 -8.50 -10.50 0.99
CA MET A 274 -8.37 -11.96 1.10
C MET A 274 -8.02 -12.58 -0.24
N SER A 275 -7.54 -13.83 -0.22
CA SER A 275 -7.26 -14.57 -1.44
C SER A 275 -8.55 -14.83 -2.21
N ALA A 276 -8.68 -14.17 -3.36
CA ALA A 276 -9.82 -14.27 -4.27
C ALA A 276 -9.48 -15.01 -5.57
N LEU A 277 -8.25 -15.48 -5.73
CA LEU A 277 -7.70 -16.03 -6.96
C LEU A 277 -7.49 -17.53 -6.86
N GLU A 278 -7.69 -18.25 -7.97
CA GLU A 278 -7.27 -19.65 -8.07
C GLU A 278 -5.75 -19.78 -7.93
N LEU A 279 -5.28 -20.83 -7.24
CA LEU A 279 -3.84 -21.07 -7.05
C LEU A 279 -3.08 -21.27 -8.36
N SER A 280 -3.76 -21.79 -9.39
CA SER A 280 -3.19 -21.96 -10.74
C SER A 280 -2.91 -20.63 -11.46
N LEU A 281 -3.39 -19.49 -10.95
CA LEU A 281 -3.21 -18.20 -11.63
C LEU A 281 -1.74 -17.87 -11.84
N THR A 282 -0.88 -18.16 -10.87
CA THR A 282 0.57 -17.90 -10.99
C THR A 282 1.26 -18.78 -12.02
N ASP A 283 0.66 -19.92 -12.41
CA ASP A 283 1.26 -20.85 -13.37
C ASP A 283 1.19 -20.34 -14.82
N VAL A 284 0.30 -19.37 -15.10
CA VAL A 284 0.13 -18.77 -16.43
C VAL A 284 0.75 -17.38 -16.55
N MET A 285 1.44 -16.91 -15.50
CA MET A 285 2.10 -15.61 -15.49
C MET A 285 3.55 -15.70 -15.96
N ASP A 286 3.91 -14.88 -16.95
CA ASP A 286 5.29 -14.75 -17.41
C ASP A 286 6.15 -13.96 -16.41
N LYS A 287 5.54 -13.02 -15.68
CA LYS A 287 6.22 -12.21 -14.65
C LYS A 287 5.33 -12.03 -13.41
N LEU A 288 5.94 -12.20 -12.24
CA LEU A 288 5.34 -11.91 -10.94
C LEU A 288 6.05 -10.70 -10.35
N VAL A 289 5.33 -9.63 -10.11
CA VAL A 289 5.84 -8.36 -9.56
C VAL A 289 5.11 -8.02 -8.27
N VAL A 290 5.82 -7.48 -7.30
CA VAL A 290 5.23 -7.00 -6.04
C VAL A 290 5.65 -5.55 -5.75
N ASP A 291 4.97 -4.88 -4.83
CA ASP A 291 5.38 -3.56 -4.35
C ASP A 291 6.62 -3.64 -3.44
N ASP A 292 6.67 -4.64 -2.53
CA ASP A 292 7.79 -4.93 -1.64
C ASP A 292 7.64 -6.36 -1.08
N TRP A 293 8.66 -7.18 -1.27
CA TRP A 293 8.60 -8.59 -0.84
C TRP A 293 8.50 -8.75 0.68
N GLY A 294 9.20 -7.92 1.42
CA GLY A 294 9.13 -7.91 2.88
C GLY A 294 7.73 -7.67 3.41
N GLN A 295 6.98 -6.74 2.78
CA GLN A 295 5.59 -6.43 3.13
C GLN A 295 4.63 -7.57 2.75
N VAL A 296 4.79 -8.15 1.56
CA VAL A 296 3.82 -9.15 1.07
C VAL A 296 3.99 -10.50 1.76
N ARG A 297 5.23 -10.91 2.09
CA ARG A 297 5.47 -12.17 2.79
C ARG A 297 5.08 -12.15 4.25
N ALA A 298 5.14 -11.00 4.93
CA ALA A 298 4.98 -10.90 6.38
C ALA A 298 3.52 -10.87 6.87
N GLY A 299 2.55 -10.61 5.98
CA GLY A 299 1.16 -10.41 6.40
C GLY A 299 0.33 -11.69 6.46
N ARG A 300 -0.69 -11.69 7.34
CA ARG A 300 -1.68 -12.77 7.42
C ARG A 300 -2.73 -12.71 6.32
N PHE A 301 -2.95 -11.54 5.72
CA PHE A 301 -4.01 -11.26 4.77
C PHE A 301 -3.43 -10.82 3.42
N GLY A 302 -4.23 -10.83 2.38
CA GLY A 302 -3.90 -10.32 1.06
C GLY A 302 -4.30 -11.28 -0.06
N ALA A 303 -4.51 -10.73 -1.24
CA ALA A 303 -5.03 -11.43 -2.41
C ALA A 303 -4.24 -12.69 -2.79
N LEU A 304 -2.92 -12.67 -2.60
CA LEU A 304 -2.03 -13.81 -2.91
C LEU A 304 -1.47 -14.52 -1.66
N ARG A 305 -2.07 -14.31 -0.49
CA ARG A 305 -1.59 -14.99 0.73
C ARG A 305 -1.59 -16.52 0.57
N ALA A 306 -2.64 -17.09 -0.03
CA ALA A 306 -2.71 -18.52 -0.30
C ALA A 306 -1.57 -19.02 -1.23
N HIS A 307 -1.15 -18.21 -2.21
CA HIS A 307 -0.04 -18.55 -3.11
C HIS A 307 1.31 -18.53 -2.39
N VAL A 308 1.52 -17.59 -1.46
CA VAL A 308 2.73 -17.55 -0.60
C VAL A 308 2.76 -18.78 0.32
N ASP A 309 1.64 -19.09 0.98
CA ASP A 309 1.53 -20.24 1.89
C ASP A 309 1.71 -21.58 1.18
N ALA A 310 1.27 -21.68 -0.09
CA ALA A 310 1.45 -22.86 -0.93
C ALA A 310 2.83 -22.91 -1.61
N GLY A 311 3.74 -21.95 -1.38
CA GLY A 311 5.06 -21.91 -1.99
C GLY A 311 5.06 -21.60 -3.51
N ARG A 312 3.95 -21.13 -4.06
CA ARG A 312 3.84 -20.75 -5.49
C ARG A 312 4.35 -19.34 -5.77
N LEU A 313 4.29 -18.47 -4.77
CA LEU A 313 4.89 -17.13 -4.79
C LEU A 313 5.98 -17.07 -3.71
N THR A 314 7.21 -16.97 -4.14
CA THR A 314 8.42 -16.93 -3.32
C THR A 314 9.37 -15.87 -3.85
N GLU A 315 10.39 -15.51 -3.10
CA GLU A 315 11.44 -14.59 -3.58
C GLU A 315 12.11 -15.09 -4.88
N ALA A 316 12.28 -16.40 -5.01
CA ALA A 316 12.89 -17.01 -6.20
C ALA A 316 11.97 -17.00 -7.44
N THR A 317 10.64 -16.91 -7.25
CA THR A 317 9.68 -16.83 -8.37
C THR A 317 9.35 -15.38 -8.75
N LEU A 318 9.79 -14.39 -7.98
CA LEU A 318 9.59 -12.99 -8.31
C LEU A 318 10.46 -12.57 -9.50
N HIS A 319 9.85 -11.83 -10.43
CA HIS A 319 10.57 -11.13 -11.46
C HIS A 319 11.27 -9.89 -10.89
N ALA A 320 10.52 -9.06 -10.16
CA ALA A 320 11.02 -7.82 -9.57
C ALA A 320 10.08 -7.27 -8.48
N GLU A 321 10.59 -6.35 -7.69
CA GLU A 321 9.80 -5.34 -6.99
C GLU A 321 9.54 -4.14 -7.92
N LEU A 322 8.38 -3.48 -7.79
CA LEU A 322 8.01 -2.39 -8.69
C LEU A 322 9.03 -1.24 -8.66
N CYS A 323 9.62 -0.94 -7.51
CA CYS A 323 10.63 0.11 -7.37
C CYS A 323 11.86 -0.14 -8.27
N GLN A 324 12.28 -1.40 -8.46
CA GLN A 324 13.39 -1.77 -9.34
C GLN A 324 13.05 -1.51 -10.81
N ILE A 325 11.78 -1.72 -11.18
CA ILE A 325 11.30 -1.44 -12.55
C ILE A 325 11.19 0.07 -12.78
N VAL A 326 10.70 0.81 -11.79
CA VAL A 326 10.56 2.28 -11.88
C VAL A 326 11.90 2.98 -12.08
N ILE A 327 12.97 2.51 -11.45
CA ILE A 327 14.33 3.09 -11.63
C ILE A 327 15.11 2.49 -12.82
N GLY A 328 14.55 1.50 -13.52
CA GLY A 328 15.17 0.86 -14.70
C GLY A 328 16.17 -0.26 -14.41
N ASP A 329 16.31 -0.71 -13.16
CA ASP A 329 17.19 -1.84 -12.79
C ASP A 329 16.65 -3.19 -13.26
N ARG A 330 15.35 -3.29 -13.41
CA ARG A 330 14.67 -4.48 -13.96
C ARG A 330 13.71 -4.05 -15.07
N PRO A 331 13.57 -4.84 -16.14
CA PRO A 331 12.61 -4.53 -17.19
C PRO A 331 11.17 -4.72 -16.67
N GLY A 332 10.28 -3.84 -17.12
CA GLY A 332 8.83 -4.04 -17.00
C GLY A 332 8.32 -5.04 -18.04
N ARG A 333 7.29 -4.68 -18.80
CA ARG A 333 6.83 -5.45 -19.95
C ARG A 333 7.83 -5.33 -21.11
N GLU A 334 8.22 -6.46 -21.67
CA GLU A 334 9.14 -6.53 -22.82
C GLU A 334 8.45 -7.02 -24.09
N ARG A 335 7.42 -7.87 -23.96
CA ARG A 335 6.65 -8.40 -25.09
C ARG A 335 5.15 -8.19 -24.87
N GLU A 336 4.43 -8.02 -25.98
CA GLU A 336 2.97 -7.81 -25.96
C GLU A 336 2.18 -9.02 -25.44
N ASP A 337 2.74 -10.22 -25.59
CA ASP A 337 2.10 -11.47 -25.17
C ASP A 337 2.40 -11.91 -23.73
N GLU A 338 3.23 -11.15 -22.99
CA GLU A 338 3.49 -11.45 -21.57
C GLU A 338 2.24 -11.25 -20.73
N THR A 339 1.84 -12.27 -19.99
CA THR A 339 0.79 -12.17 -18.95
C THR A 339 1.50 -11.87 -17.64
N ILE A 340 1.16 -10.75 -17.02
CA ILE A 340 1.90 -10.22 -15.85
C ILE A 340 0.95 -10.08 -14.68
N LEU A 341 1.43 -10.48 -13.50
CA LEU A 341 0.74 -10.23 -12.24
C LEU A 341 1.51 -9.20 -11.42
N PHE A 342 0.81 -8.17 -10.95
CA PHE A 342 1.34 -7.19 -10.04
C PHE A 342 0.55 -7.17 -8.73
N TRP A 343 1.12 -7.70 -7.66
CA TRP A 343 0.49 -7.68 -6.34
C TRP A 343 1.08 -6.58 -5.46
N HIS A 344 0.24 -5.65 -5.05
CA HIS A 344 0.62 -4.63 -4.06
C HIS A 344 -0.29 -4.68 -2.84
N ARG A 345 0.27 -4.34 -1.69
CA ARG A 345 -0.43 -4.27 -0.41
C ARG A 345 -0.46 -2.87 0.18
N GLY A 346 0.18 -1.93 -0.50
CA GLY A 346 0.38 -0.57 -0.07
C GLY A 346 1.57 -0.42 0.89
N LEU A 347 2.36 0.58 0.62
CA LEU A 347 3.60 0.88 1.32
C LEU A 347 3.41 2.10 2.21
N SER A 348 4.04 2.09 3.40
CA SER A 348 4.16 3.29 4.24
C SER A 348 4.82 4.44 3.49
N LEU A 349 5.74 4.14 2.57
CA LEU A 349 6.45 5.13 1.77
C LEU A 349 5.51 5.96 0.91
N SER A 350 4.53 5.32 0.25
CA SER A 350 3.53 6.02 -0.56
C SER A 350 2.58 6.87 0.30
N ASP A 351 2.22 6.40 1.50
CA ASP A 351 1.44 7.18 2.46
C ASP A 351 2.20 8.41 2.94
N ILE A 352 3.50 8.25 3.29
CA ILE A 352 4.38 9.32 3.76
C ILE A 352 4.63 10.33 2.65
N ALA A 353 4.94 9.87 1.44
CA ALA A 353 5.24 10.75 0.31
C ALA A 353 4.04 11.60 -0.09
N LEU A 354 2.84 10.99 -0.19
CA LEU A 354 1.62 11.74 -0.51
C LEU A 354 1.21 12.66 0.65
N GLY A 355 1.28 12.18 1.90
CA GLY A 355 1.00 13.01 3.07
C GLY A 355 1.94 14.20 3.21
N HIS A 356 3.23 14.03 2.89
CA HIS A 356 4.19 15.13 2.83
C HIS A 356 3.85 16.14 1.72
N ALA A 357 3.50 15.67 0.51
CA ALA A 357 3.07 16.55 -0.58
C ALA A 357 1.80 17.35 -0.21
N MET A 358 0.85 16.72 0.47
CA MET A 358 -0.35 17.38 1.00
C MET A 358 0.01 18.44 2.05
N LEU A 359 0.91 18.12 2.99
CA LEU A 359 1.37 19.07 4.00
C LEU A 359 2.04 20.30 3.36
N GLU A 360 2.91 20.10 2.37
CA GLU A 360 3.56 21.20 1.66
C GLU A 360 2.55 22.05 0.88
N LYS A 361 1.54 21.42 0.27
CA LYS A 361 0.45 22.15 -0.40
C LYS A 361 -0.40 22.93 0.61
N ALA A 362 -0.73 22.32 1.75
CA ALA A 362 -1.48 22.96 2.83
C ALA A 362 -0.76 24.21 3.36
N ARG A 363 0.56 24.12 3.58
CA ARG A 363 1.39 25.25 4.00
C ARG A 363 1.35 26.41 3.00
N ARG A 364 1.43 26.10 1.70
CA ARG A 364 1.35 27.14 0.65
C ARG A 364 -0.03 27.80 0.57
N LEU A 365 -1.09 27.05 0.85
CA LEU A 365 -2.47 27.54 0.78
C LEU A 365 -2.99 28.11 2.11
N GLY A 366 -2.23 27.98 3.21
CA GLY A 366 -2.69 28.39 4.55
C GLY A 366 -3.84 27.52 5.08
N ILE A 367 -3.92 26.24 4.65
CA ILE A 367 -4.95 25.28 5.08
C ILE A 367 -4.42 24.45 6.27
N GLY A 368 -5.32 24.07 7.18
CA GLY A 368 -5.03 23.29 8.36
C GLY A 368 -4.89 24.12 9.63
N GLN A 369 -4.67 23.44 10.75
CA GLN A 369 -4.59 24.03 12.08
C GLN A 369 -3.19 23.83 12.65
N SER A 370 -2.62 24.90 13.21
CA SER A 370 -1.39 24.80 14.00
C SER A 370 -1.75 24.45 15.45
N LEU A 371 -1.38 23.26 15.90
CA LEU A 371 -1.64 22.79 17.24
C LEU A 371 -0.36 22.86 18.07
N ARG A 372 -0.46 23.38 19.30
CA ARG A 372 0.64 23.43 20.23
C ARG A 372 0.86 22.04 20.86
N TYR A 373 2.10 21.54 20.80
CA TYR A 373 2.52 20.30 21.45
C TYR A 373 3.13 20.57 22.83
N ALA A 374 3.99 21.57 22.95
CA ALA A 374 4.64 21.98 24.19
C ALA A 374 4.89 23.49 24.22
#